data_ac942249b014b3ed19f34ed2b8680d47
#
_entry.id   ac942249b014b3ed19f34ed2b8680d47
#
_cell.length_a   1.000
_cell.length_b   1.000
_cell.length_c   1.000
_cell.angle_alpha   90.00
_cell.angle_beta   90.00
_cell.angle_gamma   90.00
#
_symmetry.space_group_name_H-M   'P 1'
#
loop_
_entity.id
_entity.type
_entity.pdbx_description
1 polymer ?
#
loop_
_entity_poly.entity_id
_entity_poly.type
_entity_poly.pdbx_seq_one_letter_code
_entity_poly.pdbx_strand_id
1 'polypeptide(L)'
;MDKAGSNTIYEEDIVTAIIKRSVADFKRRTKKDVVLIIEDLDRIDPAHIFRILNIFSAHMDYAYKYFTKPGTTLVGNKFGLDNVVLVADYSNVRKIFKHFYGEHTDFNGYIGKFLSSKPFTYSLREERLKYIYEKLALITESPIELVKIVISEDKLENKTIRDIIHSFEIDKQIYKEAKVTTEGKTVVLCPVMLKLLAVMRRLQISDEDMTTIPAKVYSQSLNLFFEYFAPYMLLTENDKTSMEVTIYHRDEDGIPYGQRCRINEKSGKGEQCGMFHYGGNDEKTNFSAIVKRMLEFIVN
;
A
#
# COMPACT_ATOMS: atom_id res chain seq x y z
N MET A 1 -0.87 -13.24 -66.04
CA MET A 1 -1.37 -11.86 -65.93
C MET A 1 -2.20 -11.81 -64.67
N ASP A 2 -1.52 -11.48 -63.58
CA ASP A 2 -2.13 -11.44 -62.28
C ASP A 2 -2.93 -10.16 -62.11
N LYS A 3 -4.19 -10.33 -61.76
CA LYS A 3 -5.09 -9.23 -61.46
C LYS A 3 -4.56 -8.47 -60.26
N ALA A 4 -4.14 -7.27 -60.46
CA ALA A 4 -3.84 -6.33 -59.42
C ALA A 4 -4.95 -6.31 -58.39
N GLY A 5 -4.56 -6.42 -57.14
CA GLY A 5 -5.46 -6.54 -56.02
C GLY A 5 -6.41 -5.35 -55.92
N SER A 6 -7.64 -5.66 -55.55
CA SER A 6 -8.60 -4.67 -55.12
C SER A 6 -8.03 -3.91 -53.92
N ASN A 7 -7.86 -2.61 -54.06
CA ASN A 7 -7.61 -1.68 -52.99
C ASN A 7 -8.73 -1.79 -51.96
N THR A 8 -8.52 -2.59 -50.96
CA THR A 8 -9.37 -2.58 -49.77
C THR A 8 -8.86 -1.50 -48.84
N ILE A 9 -9.77 -0.76 -48.23
CA ILE A 9 -9.49 0.30 -47.25
C ILE A 9 -8.62 -0.21 -46.07
N TYR A 10 -8.44 -1.52 -45.98
CA TYR A 10 -7.64 -2.23 -44.97
C TYR A 10 -6.48 -2.95 -45.64
N GLU A 11 -5.50 -2.20 -46.11
CA GLU A 11 -4.28 -2.79 -46.68
C GLU A 11 -3.55 -3.64 -45.65
N GLU A 12 -3.29 -4.91 -45.96
CA GLU A 12 -2.34 -5.73 -45.23
C GLU A 12 -0.95 -5.20 -45.57
N ASP A 13 -0.40 -4.41 -44.65
CA ASP A 13 1.00 -4.02 -44.76
C ASP A 13 1.94 -5.22 -44.53
N ILE A 14 3.19 -5.08 -44.96
CA ILE A 14 4.21 -6.13 -44.82
C ILE A 14 4.37 -6.57 -43.37
N VAL A 15 4.27 -5.66 -42.40
CA VAL A 15 4.45 -5.95 -40.97
C VAL A 15 3.28 -6.83 -40.47
N THR A 16 2.06 -6.47 -40.84
CA THR A 16 0.87 -7.27 -40.52
C THR A 16 0.95 -8.69 -41.11
N ALA A 17 1.40 -8.80 -42.36
CA ALA A 17 1.56 -10.11 -43.01
C ALA A 17 2.63 -10.98 -42.31
N ILE A 18 3.74 -10.38 -41.89
CA ILE A 18 4.80 -11.07 -41.14
C ILE A 18 4.27 -11.55 -39.78
N ILE A 19 3.58 -10.69 -39.04
CA ILE A 19 2.98 -11.04 -37.73
C ILE A 19 2.01 -12.20 -37.91
N LYS A 20 1.08 -12.08 -38.82
CA LYS A 20 0.05 -13.12 -39.11
C LYS A 20 0.69 -14.45 -39.45
N ARG A 21 1.73 -14.45 -40.30
CA ARG A 21 2.45 -15.66 -40.68
C ARG A 21 3.16 -16.28 -39.49
N SER A 22 3.84 -15.47 -38.67
CA SER A 22 4.56 -15.93 -37.48
C SER A 22 3.59 -16.54 -36.45
N VAL A 23 2.45 -15.90 -36.21
CA VAL A 23 1.41 -16.41 -35.33
C VAL A 23 0.84 -17.74 -35.87
N ALA A 24 0.53 -17.82 -37.17
CA ALA A 24 0.00 -19.03 -37.79
C ALA A 24 1.02 -20.19 -37.72
N ASP A 25 2.30 -19.93 -37.96
CA ASP A 25 3.35 -20.93 -37.86
C ASP A 25 3.54 -21.42 -36.42
N PHE A 26 3.47 -20.53 -35.45
CA PHE A 26 3.53 -20.89 -34.04
C PHE A 26 2.35 -21.79 -33.65
N LYS A 27 1.10 -21.38 -33.97
CA LYS A 27 -0.12 -22.15 -33.69
C LYS A 27 -0.08 -23.54 -34.34
N ARG A 28 0.39 -23.63 -35.59
CA ARG A 28 0.53 -24.90 -36.28
C ARG A 28 1.48 -25.88 -35.60
N ARG A 29 2.63 -25.36 -35.09
CA ARG A 29 3.66 -26.18 -34.42
C ARG A 29 3.28 -26.58 -33.01
N THR A 30 2.70 -25.64 -32.23
CA THR A 30 2.48 -25.83 -30.79
C THR A 30 1.07 -26.30 -30.44
N LYS A 31 0.10 -26.08 -31.32
CA LYS A 31 -1.34 -26.27 -31.07
C LYS A 31 -1.86 -25.44 -29.87
N LYS A 32 -1.22 -24.31 -29.61
CA LYS A 32 -1.58 -23.39 -28.52
C LYS A 32 -2.13 -22.10 -29.08
N ASP A 33 -3.01 -21.48 -28.28
CA ASP A 33 -3.53 -20.14 -28.55
C ASP A 33 -2.44 -19.09 -28.36
N VAL A 34 -2.58 -17.98 -29.07
CA VAL A 34 -1.67 -16.82 -28.99
C VAL A 34 -2.44 -15.62 -28.48
N VAL A 35 -2.03 -15.12 -27.32
CA VAL A 35 -2.60 -13.95 -26.66
C VAL A 35 -1.60 -12.80 -26.71
N LEU A 36 -2.04 -11.64 -27.17
CA LEU A 36 -1.26 -10.40 -27.08
C LEU A 36 -1.66 -9.67 -25.81
N ILE A 37 -0.69 -9.37 -24.96
CA ILE A 37 -0.88 -8.57 -23.76
C ILE A 37 -0.17 -7.23 -23.98
N ILE A 38 -0.92 -6.12 -23.87
CA ILE A 38 -0.38 -4.76 -23.94
C ILE A 38 -0.49 -4.16 -22.55
N GLU A 39 0.65 -3.97 -21.90
CA GLU A 39 0.74 -3.41 -20.55
C GLU A 39 1.06 -1.91 -20.59
N ASP A 40 0.83 -1.23 -19.47
CA ASP A 40 1.13 0.18 -19.26
C ASP A 40 0.53 1.10 -20.35
N LEU A 41 -0.62 0.74 -20.89
CA LEU A 41 -1.28 1.48 -21.98
C LEU A 41 -1.54 2.95 -21.61
N ASP A 42 -1.74 3.25 -20.34
CA ASP A 42 -1.98 4.59 -19.82
C ASP A 42 -0.72 5.45 -19.67
N ARG A 43 0.47 4.91 -20.00
CA ARG A 43 1.76 5.61 -19.91
C ARG A 43 2.31 6.12 -21.24
N ILE A 44 1.68 5.74 -22.34
CA ILE A 44 2.07 6.21 -23.67
C ILE A 44 1.33 7.50 -24.03
N ASP A 45 1.75 8.13 -25.13
CA ASP A 45 1.07 9.32 -25.66
C ASP A 45 -0.44 9.08 -25.85
N PRO A 46 -1.31 10.00 -25.41
CA PRO A 46 -2.76 9.85 -25.49
C PRO A 46 -3.29 9.51 -26.88
N ALA A 47 -2.72 10.12 -27.91
CA ALA A 47 -3.11 9.85 -29.30
C ALA A 47 -2.83 8.39 -29.70
N HIS A 48 -1.74 7.81 -29.17
CA HIS A 48 -1.40 6.41 -29.41
C HIS A 48 -2.30 5.44 -28.66
N ILE A 49 -2.71 5.76 -27.41
CA ILE A 49 -3.66 4.94 -26.65
C ILE A 49 -4.92 4.68 -27.50
N PHE A 50 -5.55 5.75 -27.92
CA PHE A 50 -6.84 5.65 -28.65
C PHE A 50 -6.67 5.10 -30.07
N ARG A 51 -5.51 5.31 -30.69
CA ARG A 51 -5.17 4.68 -31.96
C ARG A 51 -5.04 3.17 -31.84
N ILE A 52 -4.36 2.67 -30.80
CA ILE A 52 -4.24 1.23 -30.51
C ILE A 52 -5.61 0.61 -30.29
N LEU A 53 -6.46 1.21 -29.46
CA LEU A 53 -7.82 0.76 -29.23
C LEU A 53 -8.62 0.64 -30.53
N ASN A 54 -8.57 1.68 -31.37
CA ASN A 54 -9.26 1.70 -32.65
C ASN A 54 -8.74 0.64 -33.65
N ILE A 55 -7.42 0.44 -33.71
CA ILE A 55 -6.80 -0.57 -34.59
C ILE A 55 -7.28 -1.96 -34.21
N PHE A 56 -7.23 -2.32 -32.92
CA PHE A 56 -7.65 -3.66 -32.49
C PHE A 56 -9.15 -3.87 -32.65
N SER A 57 -9.99 -2.89 -32.31
CA SER A 57 -11.44 -2.99 -32.53
C SER A 57 -11.81 -3.16 -34.00
N ALA A 58 -11.28 -2.31 -34.86
CA ALA A 58 -11.61 -2.37 -36.31
C ALA A 58 -11.22 -3.71 -36.94
N HIS A 59 -10.20 -4.38 -36.41
CA HIS A 59 -9.65 -5.61 -37.00
C HIS A 59 -10.12 -6.89 -36.32
N MET A 60 -10.77 -6.82 -35.14
CA MET A 60 -11.35 -7.99 -34.50
C MET A 60 -12.70 -8.41 -35.14
N ASP A 61 -13.50 -7.43 -35.55
CA ASP A 61 -14.83 -7.71 -36.16
C ASP A 61 -14.77 -7.96 -37.66
N TYR A 62 -13.68 -7.65 -38.31
CA TYR A 62 -13.60 -7.62 -39.76
C TYR A 62 -13.76 -8.99 -40.41
N ALA A 63 -13.13 -10.02 -39.85
CA ALA A 63 -13.18 -11.38 -40.37
C ALA A 63 -14.57 -12.01 -40.19
N TYR A 64 -15.34 -11.56 -39.23
CA TYR A 64 -16.64 -12.13 -38.88
C TYR A 64 -17.77 -11.70 -39.84
N LYS A 65 -17.73 -10.46 -40.33
CA LYS A 65 -18.86 -9.90 -41.12
C LYS A 65 -18.78 -10.11 -42.61
N TYR A 66 -17.61 -10.24 -43.21
CA TYR A 66 -17.45 -10.10 -44.65
C TYR A 66 -16.88 -11.33 -45.39
N PHE A 67 -16.29 -12.30 -44.69
CA PHE A 67 -15.59 -13.43 -45.34
C PHE A 67 -16.06 -14.83 -44.94
N THR A 68 -17.08 -14.94 -44.13
CA THR A 68 -17.62 -16.26 -43.74
C THR A 68 -18.55 -16.81 -44.79
N LYS A 69 -18.11 -17.88 -45.46
CA LYS A 69 -19.06 -18.80 -46.08
C LYS A 69 -19.96 -19.37 -44.98
N PRO A 70 -21.27 -19.58 -45.26
CA PRO A 70 -22.15 -20.23 -44.29
C PRO A 70 -21.53 -21.55 -43.80
N GLY A 71 -21.30 -21.68 -42.52
CA GLY A 71 -20.68 -22.87 -41.90
C GLY A 71 -19.18 -22.77 -41.56
N THR A 72 -18.51 -21.67 -41.82
CA THR A 72 -17.11 -21.45 -41.40
C THR A 72 -17.05 -20.51 -40.22
N THR A 73 -16.64 -21.01 -39.07
CA THR A 73 -16.31 -20.19 -37.88
C THR A 73 -14.92 -19.61 -38.09
N LEU A 74 -14.81 -18.42 -38.68
CA LEU A 74 -13.57 -17.66 -38.70
C LEU A 74 -13.49 -16.85 -37.42
N VAL A 75 -12.84 -17.41 -36.41
CA VAL A 75 -12.35 -16.67 -35.27
C VAL A 75 -11.00 -16.05 -35.69
N GLY A 76 -10.93 -14.76 -35.87
CA GLY A 76 -9.67 -14.18 -36.24
C GLY A 76 -9.71 -12.67 -36.38
N ASN A 77 -8.73 -12.03 -35.77
CA ASN A 77 -8.37 -10.67 -36.09
C ASN A 77 -7.34 -10.64 -37.24
N LYS A 78 -7.07 -9.45 -37.76
CA LYS A 78 -6.07 -9.20 -38.82
C LYS A 78 -4.71 -9.86 -38.57
N PHE A 79 -4.31 -10.03 -37.29
CA PHE A 79 -3.02 -10.57 -36.88
C PHE A 79 -3.06 -12.08 -36.62
N GLY A 80 -4.22 -12.72 -36.62
CA GLY A 80 -4.36 -14.15 -36.31
C GLY A 80 -4.25 -14.50 -34.81
N LEU A 81 -4.32 -13.50 -33.94
CA LEU A 81 -4.30 -13.65 -32.48
C LEU A 81 -5.64 -14.23 -31.99
N ASP A 82 -5.62 -15.01 -30.93
CA ASP A 82 -6.84 -15.54 -30.32
C ASP A 82 -7.48 -14.52 -29.38
N ASN A 83 -6.67 -13.83 -28.60
CA ASN A 83 -7.13 -12.78 -27.70
C ASN A 83 -6.15 -11.61 -27.65
N VAL A 84 -6.66 -10.44 -27.28
CA VAL A 84 -5.88 -9.24 -26.94
C VAL A 84 -6.32 -8.80 -25.56
N VAL A 85 -5.37 -8.68 -24.64
CA VAL A 85 -5.57 -8.23 -23.27
C VAL A 85 -4.89 -6.87 -23.11
N LEU A 86 -5.64 -5.88 -22.66
CA LEU A 86 -5.14 -4.54 -22.40
C LEU A 86 -5.05 -4.35 -20.89
N VAL A 87 -3.87 -3.98 -20.38
CA VAL A 87 -3.62 -3.71 -18.98
C VAL A 87 -3.29 -2.23 -18.81
N ALA A 88 -4.08 -1.53 -18.02
CA ALA A 88 -3.91 -0.10 -17.76
C ALA A 88 -4.60 0.30 -16.45
N ASP A 89 -4.19 1.44 -15.88
CA ASP A 89 -5.01 2.12 -14.89
C ASP A 89 -6.25 2.71 -15.59
N TYR A 90 -7.39 2.05 -15.40
CA TYR A 90 -8.65 2.45 -16.01
C TYR A 90 -9.08 3.87 -15.62
N SER A 91 -8.79 4.28 -14.38
CA SER A 91 -9.07 5.64 -13.90
C SER A 91 -8.20 6.67 -14.61
N ASN A 92 -6.91 6.33 -14.81
CA ASN A 92 -5.98 7.21 -15.53
C ASN A 92 -6.35 7.34 -17.00
N VAL A 93 -6.67 6.23 -17.69
CA VAL A 93 -7.15 6.27 -19.07
C VAL A 93 -8.41 7.13 -19.22
N ARG A 94 -9.33 7.08 -18.25
CA ARG A 94 -10.52 7.95 -18.22
C ARG A 94 -10.16 9.43 -18.12
N LYS A 95 -9.21 9.78 -17.25
CA LYS A 95 -8.74 11.16 -17.09
C LYS A 95 -8.06 11.67 -18.37
N ILE A 96 -7.20 10.83 -18.96
CA ILE A 96 -6.53 11.12 -20.24
C ILE A 96 -7.56 11.34 -21.35
N PHE A 97 -8.58 10.49 -21.43
CA PHE A 97 -9.65 10.62 -22.43
C PHE A 97 -10.39 11.95 -22.30
N LYS A 98 -10.80 12.31 -21.10
CA LYS A 98 -11.50 13.57 -20.82
C LYS A 98 -10.63 14.79 -21.13
N HIS A 99 -9.35 14.73 -20.78
CA HIS A 99 -8.41 15.79 -21.12
C HIS A 99 -8.23 15.94 -22.64
N PHE A 100 -8.18 14.83 -23.37
CA PHE A 100 -7.90 14.81 -24.81
C PHE A 100 -9.14 15.16 -25.66
N TYR A 101 -10.32 14.65 -25.29
CA TYR A 101 -11.57 14.80 -26.06
C TYR A 101 -12.57 15.80 -25.43
N GLY A 102 -12.30 16.31 -24.24
CA GLY A 102 -13.15 17.25 -23.49
C GLY A 102 -13.85 16.63 -22.29
N GLU A 103 -14.03 17.44 -21.25
CA GLU A 103 -14.54 17.02 -19.94
C GLU A 103 -15.93 16.35 -19.99
N HIS A 104 -16.79 16.78 -20.94
CA HIS A 104 -18.18 16.33 -21.06
C HIS A 104 -18.36 15.13 -22.01
N THR A 105 -17.25 14.54 -22.52
CA THR A 105 -17.33 13.40 -23.43
C THR A 105 -17.67 12.10 -22.69
N ASP A 106 -18.49 11.26 -23.34
CA ASP A 106 -18.89 9.95 -22.78
C ASP A 106 -17.77 8.92 -22.96
N PHE A 107 -16.94 8.82 -21.93
CA PHE A 107 -15.89 7.80 -21.86
C PHE A 107 -16.43 6.38 -21.85
N ASN A 108 -17.54 6.13 -21.14
CA ASN A 108 -18.06 4.77 -20.99
C ASN A 108 -18.63 4.26 -22.33
N GLY A 109 -19.37 5.11 -23.04
CA GLY A 109 -19.84 4.79 -24.37
C GLY A 109 -18.72 4.62 -25.39
N TYR A 110 -17.63 5.38 -25.26
CA TYR A 110 -16.46 5.23 -26.11
C TYR A 110 -15.72 3.92 -25.85
N ILE A 111 -15.31 3.68 -24.60
CA ILE A 111 -14.49 2.53 -24.23
C ILE A 111 -15.26 1.19 -24.41
N GLY A 112 -16.56 1.23 -24.19
CA GLY A 112 -17.44 0.06 -24.34
C GLY A 112 -17.41 -0.57 -25.72
N LYS A 113 -17.01 0.18 -26.76
CA LYS A 113 -16.85 -0.33 -28.13
C LYS A 113 -15.68 -1.32 -28.26
N PHE A 114 -14.71 -1.24 -27.37
CA PHE A 114 -13.48 -2.02 -27.41
C PHE A 114 -13.47 -3.20 -26.46
N LEU A 115 -14.46 -3.29 -25.60
CA LEU A 115 -14.53 -4.29 -24.54
C LEU A 115 -15.47 -5.43 -24.95
N SER A 116 -14.99 -6.65 -24.92
CA SER A 116 -15.82 -7.86 -25.07
C SER A 116 -16.60 -8.20 -23.79
N SER A 117 -16.14 -7.71 -22.65
CA SER A 117 -16.75 -7.86 -21.31
C SER A 117 -16.47 -6.63 -20.45
N LYS A 118 -17.09 -6.55 -19.28
CA LYS A 118 -16.76 -5.49 -18.33
C LYS A 118 -15.28 -5.57 -17.95
N PRO A 119 -14.58 -4.41 -17.80
CA PRO A 119 -13.20 -4.41 -17.33
C PRO A 119 -13.07 -5.19 -16.04
N PHE A 120 -12.11 -6.09 -15.99
CA PHE A 120 -11.78 -6.78 -14.76
C PHE A 120 -10.99 -5.83 -13.87
N THR A 121 -11.53 -5.56 -12.68
CA THR A 121 -10.83 -4.78 -11.65
C THR A 121 -10.54 -5.71 -10.49
N TYR A 122 -9.28 -5.77 -10.10
CA TYR A 122 -8.84 -6.56 -8.96
C TYR A 122 -8.37 -5.63 -7.85
N SER A 123 -8.91 -5.82 -6.66
CA SER A 123 -8.46 -5.10 -5.47
C SER A 123 -7.58 -6.02 -4.64
N LEU A 124 -6.32 -5.65 -4.51
CA LEU A 124 -5.36 -6.29 -3.61
C LEU A 124 -5.42 -5.72 -2.19
N ARG A 125 -6.48 -4.98 -1.84
CA ARG A 125 -6.51 -4.18 -0.61
C ARG A 125 -6.25 -5.04 0.63
N GLU A 126 -7.00 -6.12 0.79
CA GLU A 126 -6.91 -6.98 1.97
C GLU A 126 -5.58 -7.73 2.04
N GLU A 127 -5.17 -8.35 0.94
CA GLU A 127 -3.90 -9.05 0.84
C GLU A 127 -2.71 -8.11 1.04
N ARG A 128 -2.81 -6.88 0.49
CA ARG A 128 -1.81 -5.84 0.67
C ARG A 128 -1.67 -5.44 2.13
N LEU A 129 -2.79 -5.18 2.82
CA LEU A 129 -2.78 -4.80 4.23
C LEU A 129 -2.22 -5.92 5.09
N LYS A 130 -2.66 -7.16 4.86
CA LYS A 130 -2.13 -8.33 5.57
C LYS A 130 -0.61 -8.42 5.40
N TYR A 131 -0.12 -8.36 4.15
CA TYR A 131 1.31 -8.40 3.86
C TYR A 131 2.08 -7.27 4.56
N ILE A 132 1.55 -6.05 4.54
CA ILE A 132 2.19 -4.89 5.16
C ILE A 132 2.31 -5.10 6.67
N TYR A 133 1.22 -5.47 7.34
CA TYR A 133 1.23 -5.66 8.79
C TYR A 133 2.15 -6.81 9.22
N GLU A 134 2.16 -7.92 8.50
CA GLU A 134 3.06 -9.05 8.75
C GLU A 134 4.54 -8.65 8.57
N LYS A 135 4.86 -7.91 7.51
CA LYS A 135 6.22 -7.41 7.26
C LYS A 135 6.67 -6.40 8.30
N LEU A 136 5.80 -5.46 8.67
CA LEU A 136 6.10 -4.48 9.71
C LEU A 136 6.34 -5.16 11.07
N ALA A 137 5.48 -6.09 11.44
CA ALA A 137 5.64 -6.85 12.68
C ALA A 137 6.98 -7.60 12.72
N LEU A 138 7.38 -8.20 11.61
CA LEU A 138 8.66 -8.90 11.47
C LEU A 138 9.86 -7.93 11.58
N ILE A 139 9.85 -6.82 10.85
CA ILE A 139 10.98 -5.86 10.79
C ILE A 139 11.15 -5.12 12.11
N THR A 140 10.05 -4.74 12.74
CA THR A 140 10.08 -4.00 14.00
C THR A 140 10.15 -4.92 15.22
N GLU A 141 10.05 -6.24 15.03
CA GLU A 141 10.02 -7.25 16.10
C GLU A 141 8.87 -6.99 17.09
N SER A 142 7.73 -6.56 16.58
CA SER A 142 6.55 -6.18 17.36
C SER A 142 5.37 -7.13 17.16
N PRO A 143 4.45 -7.22 18.13
CA PRO A 143 3.18 -7.90 17.91
C PRO A 143 2.39 -7.23 16.77
N ILE A 144 1.73 -8.03 15.95
CA ILE A 144 0.94 -7.52 14.81
C ILE A 144 -0.21 -6.61 15.26
N GLU A 145 -0.76 -6.87 16.45
CA GLU A 145 -1.81 -6.06 17.08
C GLU A 145 -1.31 -4.64 17.34
N LEU A 146 -0.08 -4.51 17.86
CA LEU A 146 0.53 -3.20 18.08
C LEU A 146 0.72 -2.44 16.76
N VAL A 147 1.21 -3.13 15.72
CA VAL A 147 1.39 -2.51 14.40
C VAL A 147 0.06 -1.98 13.86
N LYS A 148 -1.02 -2.75 13.95
CA LYS A 148 -2.35 -2.34 13.48
C LYS A 148 -2.90 -1.13 14.23
N ILE A 149 -2.62 -1.04 15.52
CA ILE A 149 -3.03 0.13 16.32
C ILE A 149 -2.21 1.37 15.93
N VAL A 150 -0.90 1.22 15.80
CA VAL A 150 0.05 2.31 15.52
C VAL A 150 -0.11 2.83 14.09
N ILE A 151 -0.15 1.91 13.12
CA ILE A 151 -0.26 2.23 11.70
C ILE A 151 -1.63 1.78 11.21
N SER A 152 -2.63 2.65 11.38
CA SER A 152 -3.99 2.36 10.93
C SER A 152 -4.11 2.38 9.40
N GLU A 153 -5.13 1.70 8.89
CA GLU A 153 -5.36 1.52 7.46
C GLU A 153 -5.47 2.82 6.68
N ASP A 154 -6.13 3.83 7.26
CA ASP A 154 -6.27 5.18 6.68
C ASP A 154 -4.93 5.85 6.35
N LYS A 155 -3.89 5.60 7.17
CA LYS A 155 -2.54 6.11 6.94
C LYS A 155 -1.83 5.44 5.76
N LEU A 156 -2.29 4.26 5.36
CA LEU A 156 -1.75 3.47 4.25
C LEU A 156 -2.53 3.63 2.94
N GLU A 157 -3.75 4.16 2.99
CA GLU A 157 -4.67 4.19 1.85
C GLU A 157 -4.10 4.97 0.65
N ASN A 158 -3.48 6.12 0.90
CA ASN A 158 -2.90 7.00 -0.13
C ASN A 158 -1.43 6.69 -0.45
N LYS A 159 -0.84 5.63 0.12
CA LYS A 159 0.55 5.27 -0.13
C LYS A 159 0.65 4.24 -1.25
N THR A 160 1.61 4.43 -2.15
CA THR A 160 1.89 3.42 -3.17
C THR A 160 2.58 2.20 -2.54
N ILE A 161 2.49 1.04 -3.21
CA ILE A 161 3.24 -0.16 -2.77
C ILE A 161 4.74 0.12 -2.71
N ARG A 162 5.26 0.96 -3.63
CA ARG A 162 6.67 1.36 -3.66
C ARG A 162 7.06 2.15 -2.41
N ASP A 163 6.25 3.13 -2.00
CA ASP A 163 6.49 3.93 -0.79
C ASP A 163 6.51 3.05 0.45
N ILE A 164 5.59 2.07 0.51
CA ILE A 164 5.50 1.13 1.61
C ILE A 164 6.72 0.22 1.66
N ILE A 165 7.15 -0.34 0.53
CA ILE A 165 8.36 -1.19 0.46
C ILE A 165 9.60 -0.38 0.88
N HIS A 166 9.75 0.84 0.40
CA HIS A 166 10.86 1.71 0.81
C HIS A 166 10.84 2.05 2.30
N SER A 167 9.66 2.13 2.91
CA SER A 167 9.56 2.35 4.35
C SER A 167 10.05 1.17 5.19
N PHE A 168 10.12 -0.02 4.60
CA PHE A 168 10.63 -1.23 5.26
C PHE A 168 12.16 -1.30 5.34
N GLU A 169 12.87 -0.48 4.57
CA GLU A 169 14.32 -0.40 4.59
C GLU A 169 14.79 0.37 5.83
N ILE A 170 14.48 -0.16 7.02
CA ILE A 170 14.96 0.41 8.28
C ILE A 170 16.40 0.01 8.47
N ASP A 171 17.32 0.94 8.30
CA ASP A 171 18.68 0.77 8.76
C ASP A 171 18.73 0.97 10.30
N LYS A 172 19.56 0.19 11.00
CA LYS A 172 19.85 0.41 12.44
C LYS A 172 20.35 1.82 12.73
N GLN A 173 20.86 2.54 11.74
CA GLN A 173 21.30 3.92 11.85
C GLN A 173 20.15 4.94 11.93
N ILE A 174 18.91 4.57 11.59
CA ILE A 174 17.77 5.48 11.58
C ILE A 174 17.29 5.81 12.99
N TYR A 175 17.56 4.97 13.96
CA TYR A 175 17.21 5.20 15.35
C TYR A 175 18.40 4.91 16.26
N LYS A 176 18.48 5.67 17.36
CA LYS A 176 19.42 5.42 18.46
C LYS A 176 18.70 4.61 19.53
N GLU A 177 19.44 3.72 20.19
CA GLU A 177 18.89 3.04 21.36
C GLU A 177 18.60 4.05 22.48
N ALA A 178 17.36 4.08 22.97
CA ALA A 178 17.01 4.89 24.11
C ALA A 178 17.62 4.30 25.39
N LYS A 179 18.40 5.09 26.10
CA LYS A 179 19.10 4.69 27.33
C LYS A 179 18.67 5.57 28.48
N VAL A 180 18.40 4.94 29.60
CA VAL A 180 18.08 5.62 30.87
C VAL A 180 19.06 5.12 31.94
N THR A 181 19.66 6.04 32.68
CA THR A 181 20.47 5.71 33.85
C THR A 181 19.66 6.00 35.10
N THR A 182 19.38 4.96 35.87
CA THR A 182 18.65 5.04 37.14
C THR A 182 19.23 4.04 38.12
N GLU A 183 19.28 4.39 39.41
CA GLU A 183 19.88 3.56 40.46
C GLU A 183 21.34 3.14 40.16
N GLY A 184 22.08 3.99 39.42
CA GLY A 184 23.47 3.72 39.02
C GLY A 184 23.64 2.69 37.89
N LYS A 185 22.55 2.22 37.30
CA LYS A 185 22.54 1.27 36.15
C LYS A 185 22.05 1.96 34.89
N THR A 186 22.58 1.56 33.76
CA THR A 186 22.11 2.00 32.46
C THR A 186 21.24 0.90 31.84
N VAL A 187 19.96 1.21 31.53
CA VAL A 187 19.00 0.33 30.90
C VAL A 187 18.75 0.83 29.48
N VAL A 188 18.80 -0.10 28.53
CA VAL A 188 18.42 0.16 27.13
C VAL A 188 16.94 -0.18 26.98
N LEU A 189 16.13 0.80 26.58
CA LEU A 189 14.71 0.61 26.37
C LEU A 189 14.46 -0.16 25.07
N CYS A 190 13.42 -0.98 25.05
CA CYS A 190 13.04 -1.80 23.90
C CYS A 190 12.83 -0.94 22.65
N PRO A 191 13.55 -1.17 21.52
CA PRO A 191 13.54 -0.29 20.37
C PRO A 191 12.33 -0.44 19.46
N VAL A 192 11.38 -1.32 19.79
CA VAL A 192 10.20 -1.61 18.96
C VAL A 192 9.47 -0.35 18.54
N MET A 193 9.15 0.52 19.49
CA MET A 193 8.43 1.75 19.20
C MET A 193 9.25 2.75 18.39
N LEU A 194 10.56 2.82 18.61
CA LEU A 194 11.45 3.67 17.79
C LEU A 194 11.47 3.19 16.34
N LYS A 195 11.53 1.87 16.13
CA LYS A 195 11.43 1.27 14.79
C LYS A 195 10.09 1.62 14.11
N LEU A 196 8.98 1.48 14.82
CA LEU A 196 7.65 1.81 14.29
C LEU A 196 7.53 3.30 13.93
N LEU A 197 7.99 4.20 14.80
CA LEU A 197 7.98 5.64 14.52
C LEU A 197 8.91 6.00 13.35
N ALA A 198 10.06 5.33 13.20
CA ALA A 198 10.96 5.52 12.07
C ALA A 198 10.27 5.11 10.74
N VAL A 199 9.56 3.98 10.72
CA VAL A 199 8.74 3.60 9.56
C VAL A 199 7.68 4.64 9.25
N MET A 200 6.99 5.16 10.28
CA MET A 200 5.96 6.17 10.10
C MET A 200 6.52 7.46 9.49
N ARG A 201 7.70 7.90 9.91
CA ARG A 201 8.39 9.04 9.28
C ARG A 201 8.70 8.77 7.81
N ARG A 202 9.21 7.58 7.47
CA ARG A 202 9.46 7.20 6.07
C ARG A 202 8.18 7.13 5.25
N LEU A 203 7.07 6.78 5.87
CA LEU A 203 5.74 6.86 5.26
C LEU A 203 5.21 8.31 5.20
N GLN A 204 6.01 9.30 5.61
CA GLN A 204 5.62 10.71 5.64
C GLN A 204 4.36 10.98 6.48
N ILE A 205 4.23 10.25 7.58
CA ILE A 205 3.22 10.53 8.61
C ILE A 205 3.77 11.66 9.48
N SER A 206 2.94 12.65 9.78
CA SER A 206 3.38 13.84 10.52
C SER A 206 3.75 13.51 11.96
N ASP A 207 4.70 14.28 12.53
CA ASP A 207 5.05 14.14 13.95
C ASP A 207 3.84 14.44 14.85
N GLU A 208 2.92 15.33 14.42
CA GLU A 208 1.68 15.63 15.14
C GLU A 208 0.75 14.39 15.21
N ASP A 209 0.55 13.70 14.09
CA ASP A 209 -0.20 12.44 14.06
C ASP A 209 0.43 11.39 14.99
N MET A 210 1.77 11.31 15.00
CA MET A 210 2.48 10.36 15.86
C MET A 210 2.28 10.64 17.35
N THR A 211 2.12 11.89 17.77
CA THR A 211 1.89 12.25 19.18
C THR A 211 0.57 11.72 19.74
N THR A 212 -0.38 11.35 18.89
CA THR A 212 -1.67 10.78 19.30
C THR A 212 -1.61 9.27 19.58
N ILE A 213 -0.56 8.59 19.13
CA ILE A 213 -0.45 7.14 19.18
C ILE A 213 -0.47 6.57 20.60
N PRO A 214 0.27 7.11 21.59
CA PRO A 214 0.25 6.54 22.94
C PRO A 214 -1.16 6.52 23.54
N ALA A 215 -1.93 7.59 23.37
CA ALA A 215 -3.30 7.65 23.85
C ALA A 215 -4.19 6.59 23.15
N LYS A 216 -3.99 6.40 21.85
CA LYS A 216 -4.70 5.39 21.06
C LYS A 216 -4.34 3.97 21.51
N VAL A 217 -3.06 3.67 21.70
CA VAL A 217 -2.63 2.36 22.20
C VAL A 217 -3.14 2.12 23.61
N TYR A 218 -3.07 3.14 24.48
CA TYR A 218 -3.58 3.09 25.84
C TYR A 218 -5.09 2.73 25.86
N SER A 219 -5.90 3.37 25.03
CA SER A 219 -7.35 3.12 24.98
C SER A 219 -7.73 1.78 24.39
N GLN A 220 -6.90 1.18 23.52
CA GLN A 220 -7.20 -0.09 22.86
C GLN A 220 -6.55 -1.30 23.53
N SER A 221 -5.39 -1.13 24.12
CA SER A 221 -4.66 -2.22 24.78
C SER A 221 -3.71 -1.69 25.86
N LEU A 222 -4.15 -1.74 27.10
CA LEU A 222 -3.34 -1.37 28.26
C LEU A 222 -2.04 -2.18 28.33
N ASN A 223 -2.07 -3.47 28.04
CA ASN A 223 -0.90 -4.34 28.10
C ASN A 223 0.18 -3.90 27.09
N LEU A 224 -0.21 -3.61 25.83
CA LEU A 224 0.72 -3.10 24.82
C LEU A 224 1.26 -1.72 25.19
N PHE A 225 0.42 -0.88 25.80
CA PHE A 225 0.89 0.41 26.29
C PHE A 225 1.94 0.24 27.40
N PHE A 226 1.67 -0.57 28.42
CA PHE A 226 2.62 -0.83 29.49
C PHE A 226 3.92 -1.42 28.95
N GLU A 227 3.83 -2.39 28.06
CA GLU A 227 4.99 -3.09 27.55
C GLU A 227 5.90 -2.19 26.70
N TYR A 228 5.32 -1.38 25.81
CA TYR A 228 6.10 -0.70 24.77
C TYR A 228 6.17 0.83 24.90
N PHE A 229 5.20 1.48 25.53
CA PHE A 229 5.20 2.94 25.68
C PHE A 229 5.57 3.43 27.08
N ALA A 230 5.05 2.80 28.12
CA ALA A 230 5.32 3.22 29.49
C ALA A 230 6.82 3.30 29.82
N PRO A 231 7.70 2.40 29.32
CA PRO A 231 9.13 2.51 29.56
C PRO A 231 9.74 3.85 29.12
N TYR A 232 9.23 4.45 28.05
CA TYR A 232 9.73 5.73 27.55
C TYR A 232 9.33 6.93 28.44
N MET A 233 8.39 6.75 29.36
CA MET A 233 8.06 7.77 30.35
C MET A 233 9.27 8.07 31.26
N LEU A 234 10.16 7.09 31.50
CA LEU A 234 11.40 7.32 32.21
C LEU A 234 12.29 8.43 31.60
N LEU A 235 12.10 8.69 30.29
CA LEU A 235 12.82 9.77 29.61
C LEU A 235 12.21 11.15 29.90
N THR A 236 10.96 11.19 30.35
CA THR A 236 10.22 12.45 30.61
C THR A 236 10.15 12.80 32.08
N GLU A 237 10.31 11.84 32.98
CA GLU A 237 10.28 12.07 34.42
C GLU A 237 11.56 12.76 34.94
N ASN A 238 11.37 13.73 35.83
CA ASN A 238 12.49 14.46 36.40
C ASN A 238 13.23 13.67 37.47
N ASP A 239 12.52 12.76 38.17
CA ASP A 239 13.10 11.88 39.19
C ASP A 239 13.37 10.49 38.59
N LYS A 240 14.62 10.28 38.16
CA LYS A 240 15.06 9.03 37.54
C LYS A 240 15.65 8.05 38.54
N THR A 241 15.15 8.06 39.77
CA THR A 241 15.72 7.22 40.87
C THR A 241 15.07 5.82 40.92
N SER A 242 13.96 5.61 40.25
CA SER A 242 13.28 4.31 40.24
C SER A 242 13.03 3.78 38.83
N MET A 243 12.94 2.45 38.70
CA MET A 243 12.54 1.74 37.50
C MET A 243 11.03 1.63 37.37
N GLU A 244 10.28 2.47 38.06
CA GLU A 244 8.83 2.50 38.03
C GLU A 244 8.34 3.85 37.47
N VAL A 245 7.29 3.78 36.67
CA VAL A 245 6.56 4.95 36.17
C VAL A 245 5.09 4.83 36.54
N THR A 246 4.43 5.96 36.73
CA THR A 246 3.00 5.99 37.07
C THR A 246 2.21 6.65 35.93
N ILE A 247 1.15 5.98 35.51
CA ILE A 247 0.21 6.50 34.54
C ILE A 247 -1.04 6.93 35.29
N TYR A 248 -1.36 8.21 35.19
CA TYR A 248 -2.52 8.82 35.84
C TYR A 248 -3.70 8.94 34.89
N HIS A 249 -4.88 8.48 35.33
CA HIS A 249 -6.11 8.56 34.58
C HIS A 249 -7.35 8.59 35.49
N ARG A 250 -8.54 8.72 34.89
CA ARG A 250 -9.81 8.64 35.58
C ARG A 250 -10.58 7.42 35.05
N ASP A 251 -11.32 6.75 35.93
CA ASP A 251 -12.25 5.70 35.54
C ASP A 251 -13.53 6.29 34.90
N GLU A 252 -14.48 5.43 34.57
CA GLU A 252 -15.75 5.80 33.96
C GLU A 252 -16.59 6.72 34.84
N ASP A 253 -16.42 6.64 36.16
CA ASP A 253 -17.09 7.47 37.15
C ASP A 253 -16.30 8.77 37.43
N GLY A 254 -15.17 8.98 36.74
CA GLY A 254 -14.32 10.15 36.90
C GLY A 254 -13.41 10.11 38.12
N ILE A 255 -13.31 8.96 38.81
CA ILE A 255 -12.47 8.80 39.99
C ILE A 255 -11.00 8.68 39.57
N PRO A 256 -10.09 9.51 40.10
CA PRO A 256 -8.69 9.49 39.72
C PRO A 256 -7.98 8.26 40.28
N TYR A 257 -7.25 7.56 39.42
CA TYR A 257 -6.41 6.45 39.83
C TYR A 257 -5.09 6.44 39.07
N GLY A 258 -4.06 5.85 39.68
CA GLY A 258 -2.75 5.66 39.10
C GLY A 258 -2.44 4.17 38.90
N GLN A 259 -1.85 3.88 37.77
CA GLN A 259 -1.33 2.54 37.49
C GLN A 259 0.19 2.60 37.46
N ARG A 260 0.84 1.73 38.25
CA ARG A 260 2.30 1.59 38.28
C ARG A 260 2.76 0.59 37.25
N CYS A 261 3.80 0.94 36.54
CA CYS A 261 4.49 0.12 35.58
C CYS A 261 5.96 0.00 35.97
N ARG A 262 6.47 -1.21 36.17
CA ARG A 262 7.88 -1.48 36.41
C ARG A 262 8.57 -1.81 35.10
N ILE A 263 9.77 -1.26 34.90
CA ILE A 263 10.58 -1.47 33.71
C ILE A 263 11.55 -2.64 33.98
N ASN A 264 11.51 -3.62 33.07
CA ASN A 264 12.41 -4.75 33.14
C ASN A 264 13.81 -4.39 32.66
N GLU A 265 14.81 -4.54 33.52
CA GLU A 265 16.21 -4.17 33.23
C GLU A 265 16.80 -4.87 31.99
N LYS A 266 16.39 -6.12 31.73
CA LYS A 266 16.98 -6.94 30.65
C LYS A 266 16.33 -6.68 29.29
N SER A 267 15.02 -6.50 29.28
CA SER A 267 14.25 -6.34 28.03
C SER A 267 13.93 -4.89 27.68
N GLY A 268 14.03 -3.98 28.66
CA GLY A 268 13.60 -2.59 28.49
C GLY A 268 12.09 -2.42 28.29
N LYS A 269 11.31 -3.47 28.59
CA LYS A 269 9.85 -3.47 28.50
C LYS A 269 9.21 -3.16 29.85
N GLY A 270 7.97 -2.67 29.81
CA GLY A 270 7.19 -2.39 31.00
C GLY A 270 6.21 -3.51 31.36
N GLU A 271 5.95 -3.68 32.65
CA GLU A 271 4.98 -4.59 33.20
C GLU A 271 4.13 -3.88 34.26
N GLN A 272 2.81 -4.05 34.21
CA GLN A 272 1.94 -3.50 35.25
C GLN A 272 2.25 -4.17 36.59
N CYS A 273 2.51 -3.38 37.64
CA CYS A 273 2.86 -3.90 38.95
C CYS A 273 1.93 -3.44 40.09
N GLY A 274 1.01 -2.53 39.83
CA GLY A 274 0.05 -2.06 40.84
C GLY A 274 -0.93 -1.03 40.33
N MET A 275 -2.01 -0.85 41.08
CA MET A 275 -3.02 0.19 40.86
C MET A 275 -3.40 0.80 42.19
N PHE A 276 -3.65 2.11 42.24
CA PHE A 276 -4.04 2.82 43.45
C PHE A 276 -4.93 4.01 43.13
N HIS A 277 -5.83 4.32 44.04
CA HIS A 277 -6.59 5.57 43.99
C HIS A 277 -5.79 6.71 44.63
N TYR A 278 -5.88 7.89 44.04
CA TYR A 278 -5.22 9.06 44.61
C TYR A 278 -6.20 10.24 44.72
N GLY A 279 -5.99 11.05 45.75
CA GLY A 279 -6.87 12.20 46.06
C GLY A 279 -6.39 13.54 45.48
N GLY A 280 -5.64 13.52 44.39
CA GLY A 280 -5.01 14.73 43.85
C GLY A 280 -5.77 15.37 42.68
N ASN A 281 -5.57 16.65 42.50
CA ASN A 281 -6.06 17.40 41.35
C ASN A 281 -5.17 17.15 40.13
N ASP A 282 -5.79 16.65 39.05
CA ASP A 282 -5.43 16.80 37.62
C ASP A 282 -4.01 16.45 37.12
N GLU A 283 -3.28 15.55 37.76
CA GLU A 283 -2.14 14.93 37.10
C GLU A 283 -2.66 14.01 35.98
N LYS A 284 -2.59 14.48 34.75
CA LYS A 284 -2.83 13.63 33.56
C LYS A 284 -1.49 13.29 32.93
N THR A 285 -1.32 12.02 32.58
CA THR A 285 -0.15 11.60 31.81
C THR A 285 -0.10 12.33 30.48
N ASN A 286 0.98 13.04 30.22
CA ASN A 286 1.19 13.74 28.97
C ASN A 286 1.73 12.77 27.91
N PHE A 287 0.82 12.07 27.23
CA PHE A 287 1.19 11.10 26.20
C PHE A 287 1.96 11.73 25.02
N SER A 288 1.70 12.98 24.68
CA SER A 288 2.40 13.64 23.57
C SER A 288 3.87 13.90 23.89
N ALA A 289 4.20 14.16 25.16
CA ALA A 289 5.56 14.36 25.60
C ALA A 289 6.41 13.09 25.43
N ILE A 290 5.82 11.91 25.64
CA ILE A 290 6.49 10.62 25.43
C ILE A 290 6.99 10.52 24.00
N VAL A 291 6.11 10.73 23.02
CA VAL A 291 6.48 10.63 21.60
C VAL A 291 7.51 11.69 21.22
N LYS A 292 7.36 12.92 21.67
CA LYS A 292 8.35 13.99 21.41
C LYS A 292 9.76 13.58 21.84
N ARG A 293 9.88 12.95 23.03
CA ARG A 293 11.16 12.43 23.50
C ARG A 293 11.65 11.23 22.69
N MET A 294 10.73 10.33 22.30
CA MET A 294 11.09 9.19 21.45
C MET A 294 11.61 9.65 20.08
N LEU A 295 11.02 10.67 19.49
CA LEU A 295 11.43 11.21 18.19
C LEU A 295 12.85 11.78 18.19
N GLU A 296 13.39 12.17 19.34
CA GLU A 296 14.79 12.61 19.48
C GLU A 296 15.81 11.47 19.26
N PHE A 297 15.38 10.22 19.40
CA PHE A 297 16.21 9.04 19.15
C PHE A 297 16.17 8.57 17.70
N ILE A 298 15.30 9.14 16.87
CA ILE A 298 15.20 8.82 15.45
C ILE A 298 16.12 9.78 14.69
N VAL A 299 17.09 9.23 13.97
CA VAL A 299 17.99 10.02 13.12
C VAL A 299 17.21 10.45 11.87
N ASN A 300 17.27 11.74 11.57
CA ASN A 300 16.68 12.30 10.35
C ASN A 300 17.48 11.92 9.11
#